data_c92f683140cccbec1b958cb1c6837170
#
_entry.id   c92f683140cccbec1b958cb1c6837170
#
_cell.length_a   1.000
_cell.length_b   1.000
_cell.length_c   1.000
_cell.angle_alpha   90.00
_cell.angle_beta   90.00
_cell.angle_gamma   90.00
#
_symmetry.space_group_name_H-M   'P 1'
#
loop_
_entity.id
_entity.type
_entity.pdbx_description
1 polymer ?
#
loop_
_entity_poly.entity_id
_entity_poly.type
_entity_poly.pdbx_seq_one_letter_code
_entity_poly.pdbx_strand_id
1 'polypeptide(L)'
;MNVLSATSLGLAFVCASAAAQDGERQFAPEQIGKGAALFAHHCATCHGTRMRNPQWAINLRDFPRNAHARFVDSVTNGKRNMPPWDDVLDPDDIEALWAYVIEGEPGD
;
A
#
# COMPACT_ATOMS: atom_id res chain seq x y z
N MET A 1 -19.31 66.85 3.68
CA MET A 1 -18.05 66.09 3.64
C MET A 1 -18.31 64.68 4.04
N ASN A 2 -18.48 63.82 3.10
CA ASN A 2 -18.80 62.43 3.35
C ASN A 2 -17.54 61.59 3.32
N VAL A 3 -17.22 61.02 4.46
CA VAL A 3 -16.14 60.03 4.50
C VAL A 3 -16.77 58.66 4.23
N LEU A 4 -16.54 58.16 3.03
CA LEU A 4 -16.91 56.80 2.66
C LEU A 4 -15.85 55.83 3.23
N SER A 5 -16.20 55.19 4.30
CA SER A 5 -15.42 54.05 4.81
C SER A 5 -15.72 52.83 3.95
N ALA A 6 -14.80 52.50 3.09
CA ALA A 6 -14.82 51.25 2.36
C ALA A 6 -14.37 50.14 3.32
N THR A 7 -15.31 49.37 3.85
CA THR A 7 -15.02 48.15 4.56
C THR A 7 -14.71 47.07 3.53
N SER A 8 -13.45 46.81 3.36
CA SER A 8 -12.97 45.66 2.54
C SER A 8 -13.25 44.39 3.30
N LEU A 9 -14.30 43.67 2.90
CA LEU A 9 -14.55 42.32 3.39
C LEU A 9 -13.55 41.37 2.72
N GLY A 10 -12.49 41.04 3.43
CA GLY A 10 -11.57 40.03 3.00
C GLY A 10 -12.23 38.65 3.05
N LEU A 11 -12.51 38.10 1.88
CA LEU A 11 -12.96 36.73 1.79
C LEU A 11 -11.74 35.82 2.05
N ALA A 12 -11.70 35.23 3.26
CA ALA A 12 -10.70 34.21 3.57
C ALA A 12 -11.14 32.90 2.92
N PHE A 13 -10.48 32.54 1.83
CA PHE A 13 -10.62 31.21 1.27
C PHE A 13 -9.90 30.21 2.16
N VAL A 14 -10.66 29.47 2.96
CA VAL A 14 -10.14 28.31 3.66
C VAL A 14 -10.18 27.15 2.66
N CYS A 15 -9.05 26.89 2.00
CA CYS A 15 -8.88 25.66 1.27
C CYS A 15 -8.76 24.52 2.29
N ALA A 16 -9.88 23.86 2.57
CA ALA A 16 -9.84 22.57 3.22
C ALA A 16 -9.18 21.59 2.26
N SER A 17 -7.90 21.28 2.49
CA SER A 17 -7.20 20.33 1.66
C SER A 17 -7.78 18.94 1.87
N ALA A 18 -8.28 18.32 0.80
CA ALA A 18 -8.74 16.93 0.79
C ALA A 18 -7.63 15.92 1.14
N ALA A 19 -6.37 16.37 1.26
CA ALA A 19 -5.21 15.56 1.62
C ALA A 19 -5.29 14.95 3.03
N ALA A 20 -6.16 15.44 3.92
CA ALA A 20 -6.30 14.90 5.28
C ALA A 20 -6.86 13.48 5.31
N GLN A 21 -7.57 13.01 4.26
CA GLN A 21 -8.14 11.66 4.20
C GLN A 21 -7.14 10.60 3.72
N ASP A 22 -6.11 11.01 2.98
CA ASP A 22 -5.05 10.11 2.49
C ASP A 22 -3.83 10.10 3.41
N GLY A 23 -3.82 10.90 4.49
CA GLY A 23 -2.69 11.08 5.39
C GLY A 23 -2.26 9.83 6.17
N GLU A 24 -3.12 8.82 6.26
CA GLU A 24 -2.83 7.56 6.95
C GLU A 24 -2.28 6.49 5.99
N ARG A 25 -2.44 6.67 4.69
CA ARG A 25 -1.94 5.74 3.68
C ARG A 25 -0.54 6.11 3.24
N GLN A 26 0.34 5.14 3.33
CA GLN A 26 1.73 5.26 2.88
C GLN A 26 1.87 5.06 1.37
N PHE A 27 0.95 4.33 0.74
CA PHE A 27 1.03 3.93 -0.65
C PHE A 27 -0.15 4.44 -1.47
N ALA A 28 0.09 4.72 -2.77
CA ALA A 28 -0.95 5.14 -3.68
C ALA A 28 -1.96 4.00 -3.95
N PRO A 29 -3.26 4.31 -4.10
CA PRO A 29 -4.27 3.29 -4.41
C PRO A 29 -3.96 2.46 -5.65
N GLU A 30 -3.39 3.06 -6.69
CA GLU A 30 -3.00 2.36 -7.93
C GLU A 30 -1.91 1.33 -7.67
N GLN A 31 -0.95 1.66 -6.82
CA GLN A 31 0.13 0.75 -6.45
C GLN A 31 -0.40 -0.43 -5.64
N ILE A 32 -1.28 -0.18 -4.69
CA ILE A 32 -1.95 -1.22 -3.90
C ILE A 32 -2.77 -2.13 -4.81
N GLY A 33 -3.51 -1.55 -5.75
CA GLY A 33 -4.31 -2.31 -6.73
C GLY A 33 -3.47 -3.19 -7.63
N LYS A 34 -2.33 -2.70 -8.11
CA LYS A 34 -1.35 -3.50 -8.85
C LYS A 34 -0.84 -4.66 -8.01
N GLY A 35 -0.49 -4.39 -6.77
CA GLY A 35 -0.05 -5.41 -5.82
C GLY A 35 -1.11 -6.47 -5.56
N ALA A 36 -2.36 -6.07 -5.41
CA ALA A 36 -3.49 -6.99 -5.23
C ALA A 36 -3.65 -7.95 -6.42
N ALA A 37 -3.53 -7.44 -7.65
CA ALA A 37 -3.61 -8.25 -8.85
C ALA A 37 -2.44 -9.24 -8.96
N LEU A 38 -1.22 -8.79 -8.69
CA LEU A 38 -0.03 -9.63 -8.69
C LEU A 38 -0.12 -10.72 -7.61
N PHE A 39 -0.59 -10.34 -6.43
CA PHE A 39 -0.77 -11.28 -5.32
C PHE A 39 -1.78 -12.37 -5.68
N ALA A 40 -2.93 -12.00 -6.21
CA ALA A 40 -3.97 -12.95 -6.60
C ALA A 40 -3.45 -13.96 -7.64
N HIS A 41 -2.59 -13.50 -8.55
CA HIS A 41 -2.08 -14.33 -9.63
C HIS A 41 -0.92 -15.24 -9.21
N HIS A 42 -0.01 -14.75 -8.37
CA HIS A 42 1.25 -15.44 -8.08
C HIS A 42 1.38 -15.97 -6.64
N CYS A 43 0.71 -15.39 -5.69
CA CYS A 43 0.97 -15.61 -4.27
C CYS A 43 -0.16 -16.32 -3.53
N ALA A 44 -1.41 -16.13 -3.98
CA ALA A 44 -2.60 -16.59 -3.26
C ALA A 44 -2.67 -18.11 -3.11
N THR A 45 -2.08 -18.87 -4.03
CA THR A 45 -2.08 -20.34 -3.96
C THR A 45 -1.50 -20.85 -2.65
N CYS A 46 -0.47 -20.20 -2.13
CA CYS A 46 0.19 -20.57 -0.87
C CYS A 46 -0.22 -19.68 0.30
N HIS A 47 -0.37 -18.37 0.04
CA HIS A 47 -0.63 -17.39 1.09
C HIS A 47 -2.12 -17.12 1.33
N GLY A 48 -3.00 -17.73 0.55
CA GLY A 48 -4.44 -17.57 0.67
C GLY A 48 -4.99 -16.40 -0.13
N THR A 49 -6.22 -16.53 -0.61
CA THR A 49 -6.93 -15.45 -1.29
C THR A 49 -7.07 -14.27 -0.34
N ARG A 50 -6.64 -13.09 -0.79
CA ARG A 50 -6.63 -11.87 0.02
C ARG A 50 -5.83 -12.02 1.33
N MET A 51 -4.76 -12.80 1.28
CA MET A 51 -3.91 -13.14 2.45
C MET A 51 -4.67 -13.83 3.59
N ARG A 52 -5.79 -14.45 3.32
CA ARG A 52 -6.61 -15.15 4.32
C ARG A 52 -6.43 -16.65 4.23
N ASN A 53 -6.42 -17.30 5.37
CA ASN A 53 -6.33 -18.76 5.48
C ASN A 53 -5.11 -19.34 4.76
N PRO A 54 -3.90 -18.83 5.01
CA PRO A 54 -2.69 -19.40 4.44
C PRO A 54 -2.56 -20.86 4.93
N GLN A 55 -2.14 -21.76 4.03
CA GLN A 55 -2.05 -23.18 4.40
C GLN A 55 -0.80 -23.43 5.25
N TRP A 56 0.33 -23.65 4.58
CA TRP A 56 1.61 -23.86 5.26
C TRP A 56 2.49 -22.60 5.27
N ALA A 57 2.13 -21.59 4.49
CA ALA A 57 2.87 -20.34 4.41
C ALA A 57 2.57 -19.44 5.62
N ILE A 58 3.46 -18.51 5.90
CA ILE A 58 3.24 -17.55 6.97
C ILE A 58 2.05 -16.65 6.67
N ASN A 59 1.40 -16.15 7.72
CA ASN A 59 0.32 -15.18 7.57
C ASN A 59 0.89 -13.79 7.26
N LEU A 60 0.77 -13.37 6.00
CA LEU A 60 1.31 -12.10 5.54
C LEU A 60 0.62 -10.87 6.14
N ARG A 61 -0.60 -11.02 6.68
CA ARG A 61 -1.28 -9.91 7.36
C ARG A 61 -0.57 -9.52 8.66
N ASP A 62 0.21 -10.42 9.23
CA ASP A 62 1.03 -10.17 10.41
C ASP A 62 2.46 -9.72 10.07
N PHE A 63 2.75 -9.51 8.79
CA PHE A 63 4.10 -9.15 8.37
C PHE A 63 4.50 -7.78 8.92
N PRO A 64 5.69 -7.67 9.54
CA PRO A 64 6.09 -6.41 10.17
C PRO A 64 6.26 -5.27 9.16
N ARG A 65 5.68 -4.12 9.45
CA ARG A 65 5.75 -2.93 8.60
C ARG A 65 7.17 -2.38 8.44
N ASN A 66 8.05 -2.69 9.37
CA ASN A 66 9.45 -2.26 9.35
C ASN A 66 10.40 -3.28 8.71
N ALA A 67 9.87 -4.34 8.11
CA ALA A 67 10.68 -5.42 7.55
C ALA A 67 10.66 -5.44 6.00
N HIS A 68 10.65 -4.25 5.37
CA HIS A 68 10.63 -4.11 3.91
C HIS A 68 11.78 -4.86 3.24
N ALA A 69 13.01 -4.70 3.72
CA ALA A 69 14.18 -5.36 3.13
C ALA A 69 14.06 -6.89 3.18
N ARG A 70 13.52 -7.44 4.26
CA ARG A 70 13.28 -8.88 4.39
C ARG A 70 12.23 -9.37 3.40
N PHE A 71 11.19 -8.57 3.19
CA PHE A 71 10.14 -8.88 2.21
C PHE A 71 10.72 -8.93 0.80
N VAL A 72 11.44 -7.89 0.39
CA VAL A 72 12.06 -7.79 -0.93
C VAL A 72 13.03 -8.94 -1.16
N ASP A 73 13.88 -9.24 -0.19
CA ASP A 73 14.84 -10.34 -0.27
C ASP A 73 14.15 -11.70 -0.44
N SER A 74 13.12 -11.95 0.37
CA SER A 74 12.39 -13.22 0.33
C SER A 74 11.65 -13.44 -0.99
N VAL A 75 11.05 -12.40 -1.55
CA VAL A 75 10.35 -12.50 -2.84
C VAL A 75 11.35 -12.64 -3.99
N THR A 76 12.42 -11.87 -3.96
CA THR A 76 13.44 -11.87 -5.01
C THR A 76 14.18 -13.21 -5.08
N ASN A 77 14.66 -13.69 -3.95
CA ASN A 77 15.59 -14.81 -3.86
C ASN A 77 14.96 -16.11 -3.40
N GLY A 78 13.70 -16.06 -2.97
CA GLY A 78 13.05 -17.17 -2.34
C GLY A 78 13.48 -17.39 -0.88
N LYS A 79 12.73 -18.20 -0.17
CA LYS A 79 13.03 -18.57 1.21
C LYS A 79 12.37 -19.89 1.55
N ARG A 80 13.17 -20.89 1.92
CA ARG A 80 12.67 -22.25 2.23
C ARG A 80 11.86 -22.79 1.04
N ASN A 81 10.58 -23.12 1.23
CA ASN A 81 9.73 -23.64 0.18
C ASN A 81 9.15 -22.57 -0.77
N MET A 82 9.34 -21.30 -0.45
CA MET A 82 8.95 -20.21 -1.33
C MET A 82 9.98 -20.05 -2.43
N PRO A 83 9.59 -20.18 -3.71
CA PRO A 83 10.54 -20.03 -4.82
C PRO A 83 10.95 -18.56 -5.01
N PRO A 84 12.10 -18.32 -5.67
CA PRO A 84 12.47 -16.97 -6.09
C PRO A 84 11.56 -16.46 -7.21
N TRP A 85 11.23 -15.18 -7.20
CA TRP A 85 10.32 -14.57 -8.16
C TRP A 85 10.98 -13.52 -9.06
N ASP A 86 12.30 -13.36 -8.98
CA ASP A 86 13.05 -12.36 -9.74
C ASP A 86 12.97 -12.54 -11.26
N ASP A 87 12.73 -13.75 -11.75
CA ASP A 87 12.53 -14.01 -13.18
C ASP A 87 11.14 -13.58 -13.69
N VAL A 88 10.16 -13.41 -12.80
CA VAL A 88 8.77 -13.15 -13.15
C VAL A 88 8.37 -11.73 -12.80
N LEU A 89 8.89 -11.20 -11.70
CA LEU A 89 8.54 -9.91 -11.13
C LEU A 89 9.73 -8.96 -11.23
N ASP A 90 9.50 -7.76 -11.73
CA ASP A 90 10.50 -6.70 -11.65
C ASP A 90 10.47 -6.00 -10.28
N PRO A 91 11.44 -5.12 -9.97
CA PRO A 91 11.46 -4.42 -8.69
C PRO A 91 10.20 -3.61 -8.41
N ASP A 92 9.58 -2.99 -9.41
CA ASP A 92 8.35 -2.22 -9.23
C ASP A 92 7.16 -3.12 -8.88
N ASP A 93 7.13 -4.32 -9.45
CA ASP A 93 6.13 -5.34 -9.10
C ASP A 93 6.26 -5.76 -7.63
N ILE A 94 7.47 -5.96 -7.16
CA ILE A 94 7.74 -6.34 -5.77
C ILE A 94 7.35 -5.21 -4.81
N GLU A 95 7.62 -3.96 -5.18
CA GLU A 95 7.16 -2.80 -4.39
C GLU A 95 5.64 -2.70 -4.35
N ALA A 96 4.95 -3.00 -5.44
CA ALA A 96 3.49 -3.04 -5.46
C ALA A 96 2.94 -4.15 -4.57
N LEU A 97 3.57 -5.32 -4.58
CA LEU A 97 3.23 -6.41 -3.65
C LEU A 97 3.43 -5.99 -2.20
N TRP A 98 4.54 -5.32 -1.88
CA TRP A 98 4.78 -4.77 -0.55
C TRP A 98 3.66 -3.83 -0.13
N ALA A 99 3.28 -2.89 -0.99
CA ALA A 99 2.19 -1.95 -0.72
C ALA A 99 0.88 -2.68 -0.40
N TYR A 100 0.57 -3.72 -1.17
CA TYR A 100 -0.62 -4.54 -0.93
C TYR A 100 -0.56 -5.30 0.39
N VAL A 101 0.57 -5.94 0.68
CA VAL A 101 0.73 -6.71 1.94
C VAL A 101 0.55 -5.83 3.16
N ILE A 102 1.07 -4.60 3.11
CA ILE A 102 1.04 -3.68 4.26
C ILE A 102 -0.30 -2.93 4.40
N GLU A 103 -0.93 -2.54 3.28
CA GLU A 103 -2.11 -1.67 3.29
C GLU A 103 -3.30 -2.17 2.48
N GLY A 104 -3.16 -3.27 1.76
CA GLY A 104 -4.16 -3.68 0.79
C GLY A 104 -5.41 -4.31 1.37
N GLU A 105 -5.32 -4.94 2.53
CA GLU A 105 -6.45 -5.58 3.17
C GLU A 105 -6.66 -5.00 4.57
N PRO A 106 -7.90 -4.75 4.97
CA PRO A 106 -8.16 -4.27 6.32
C PRO A 106 -7.75 -5.32 7.34
N GLY A 107 -7.18 -4.86 8.45
CA GLY A 107 -6.91 -5.72 9.61
C GLY A 107 -8.21 -6.29 10.19
N ASP A 108 -8.10 -7.43 10.82
CA ASP A 108 -9.22 -8.02 11.55
C ASP A 108 -9.52 -7.26 12.84
#